data_d64feef7c2c01f6469166bea12e4b4db
#
_entry.id   d64feef7c2c01f6469166bea12e4b4db
#
_cell.length_a   1.000
_cell.length_b   1.000
_cell.length_c   1.000
_cell.angle_alpha   90.00
_cell.angle_beta   90.00
_cell.angle_gamma   90.00
#
_symmetry.space_group_name_H-M   'P 1'
#
loop_
_entity.id
_entity.type
_entity.pdbx_description
1 polymer ?
#
loop_
_entity_poly.entity_id
_entity_poly.type
_entity_poly.pdbx_seq_one_letter_code
_entity_poly.pdbx_strand_id
1 'polypeptide(L)'
;DPNILPSGKSNPKNFIYFVESNTNDKIVGILPYNNNDKIIITSKLGKGFIADLNDIITSQKKGKQLFNLKSNDEVLSINNIIGDHIACVNSSSKLLIFTIDQLPVLKKGGGVQLQKIKNNEFLSDIQIFHLSDGISWRTGSKIKNEKNINFWIGKRSQSGKKIPKRFNK
;
A
#
# COMPACT_ATOMS: atom_id res chain seq x y z
N ASP A 1 12.41 15.01 -2.48
CA ASP A 1 12.60 16.47 -2.52
C ASP A 1 13.39 16.88 -1.27
N PRO A 2 14.63 17.42 -1.39
CA PRO A 2 15.46 17.80 -0.24
C PRO A 2 14.90 18.98 0.57
N ASN A 3 13.80 19.57 0.17
CA ASN A 3 13.15 20.69 0.84
C ASN A 3 12.15 20.30 1.94
N ILE A 4 12.04 19.03 2.29
CA ILE A 4 11.13 18.55 3.35
C ILE A 4 11.86 18.36 4.71
N LEU A 5 13.08 18.79 4.83
CA LEU A 5 13.73 18.86 6.14
C LEU A 5 13.07 19.96 6.97
N PRO A 6 12.57 19.65 8.18
CA PRO A 6 11.94 20.65 9.02
C PRO A 6 12.92 21.78 9.32
N SER A 7 12.54 23.00 8.98
CA SER A 7 13.27 24.18 9.45
C SER A 7 13.24 24.17 10.99
N GLY A 8 14.35 24.46 11.65
CA GLY A 8 14.57 24.31 13.09
C GLY A 8 13.65 25.10 14.05
N LYS A 9 12.42 25.39 13.64
CA LYS A 9 11.35 26.01 14.46
C LYS A 9 10.03 25.22 14.45
N SER A 10 9.95 24.08 13.76
CA SER A 10 8.77 23.20 13.85
C SER A 10 8.97 22.17 14.95
N ASN A 11 7.92 21.90 15.75
CA ASN A 11 7.91 20.79 16.69
C ASN A 11 8.43 19.53 15.99
N PRO A 12 9.32 18.75 16.62
CA PRO A 12 9.85 17.54 16.02
C PRO A 12 8.67 16.63 15.66
N LYS A 13 8.43 16.41 14.36
CA LYS A 13 7.45 15.45 13.92
C LYS A 13 8.02 14.07 14.25
N ASN A 14 7.30 13.31 15.08
CA ASN A 14 7.64 11.93 15.31
C ASN A 14 7.41 11.14 14.02
N PHE A 15 8.39 10.33 13.63
CA PHE A 15 8.29 9.45 12.47
C PHE A 15 8.26 8.00 12.92
N ILE A 16 7.51 7.19 12.20
CA ILE A 16 7.53 5.73 12.33
C ILE A 16 8.34 5.16 11.19
N TYR A 17 9.26 4.27 11.53
CA TYR A 17 10.10 3.54 10.59
C TYR A 17 9.59 2.10 10.49
N PHE A 18 9.41 1.64 9.27
CA PHE A 18 9.06 0.27 8.96
C PHE A 18 10.27 -0.41 8.34
N VAL A 19 10.69 -1.51 8.94
CA VAL A 19 11.90 -2.24 8.56
C VAL A 19 11.51 -3.67 8.19
N GLU A 20 11.96 -4.13 7.03
CA GLU A 20 11.91 -5.53 6.66
C GLU A 20 13.17 -6.21 7.18
N SER A 21 13.00 -7.00 8.23
CA SER A 21 14.10 -7.66 8.95
C SER A 21 14.30 -9.07 8.42
N ASN A 22 15.12 -9.20 7.39
CA ASN A 22 15.61 -10.48 6.88
C ASN A 22 17.12 -10.60 7.21
N THR A 23 17.96 -10.85 6.25
CA THR A 23 19.43 -10.91 6.43
C THR A 23 20.10 -9.54 6.57
N ASN A 24 19.48 -8.51 6.00
CA ASN A 24 19.91 -7.11 6.09
C ASN A 24 18.67 -6.23 6.35
N ASP A 25 18.63 -5.53 7.46
CA ASP A 25 17.53 -4.63 7.77
C ASP A 25 17.37 -3.57 6.67
N LYS A 26 16.21 -3.57 6.05
CA LYS A 26 15.85 -2.65 4.98
C LYS A 26 14.68 -1.79 5.41
N ILE A 27 14.84 -0.47 5.37
CA ILE A 27 13.72 0.45 5.58
C ILE A 27 12.79 0.38 4.36
N VAL A 28 11.54 0.00 4.60
CA VAL A 28 10.49 -0.14 3.58
C VAL A 28 9.46 0.98 3.63
N GLY A 29 9.45 1.77 4.71
CA GLY A 29 8.56 2.92 4.84
C GLY A 29 8.96 3.83 5.99
N ILE A 30 8.71 5.12 5.81
CA ILE A 30 8.84 6.17 6.83
C ILE A 30 7.59 7.02 6.73
N LEU A 31 6.84 7.12 7.81
CA LEU A 31 5.61 7.92 7.85
C LEU A 31 5.64 8.88 9.05
N PRO A 32 5.13 10.11 8.89
CA PRO A 32 4.88 10.96 10.03
C PRO A 32 3.81 10.32 10.92
N TYR A 33 4.05 10.38 12.22
CA TYR A 33 3.09 9.88 13.20
C TYR A 33 2.03 10.93 13.49
N ASN A 34 0.78 10.59 13.19
CA ASN A 34 -0.38 11.30 13.69
C ASN A 34 -1.26 10.31 14.46
N ASN A 35 -1.72 10.71 15.63
CA ASN A 35 -2.69 9.93 16.40
C ASN A 35 -3.94 9.67 15.55
N ASN A 36 -4.46 8.45 15.61
CA ASN A 36 -5.63 7.97 14.87
C ASN A 36 -5.45 7.71 13.37
N ASP A 37 -4.24 7.84 12.84
CA ASP A 37 -4.00 7.46 11.45
C ASP A 37 -4.01 5.93 11.29
N LYS A 38 -4.60 5.50 10.19
CA LYS A 38 -4.56 4.10 9.73
C LYS A 38 -3.73 4.01 8.45
N ILE A 39 -3.05 2.89 8.32
CA ILE A 39 -2.22 2.58 7.16
C ILE A 39 -2.65 1.27 6.53
N ILE A 40 -2.39 1.13 5.24
CA ILE A 40 -2.44 -0.15 4.53
C ILE A 40 -1.03 -0.63 4.31
N ILE A 41 -0.77 -1.89 4.68
CA ILE A 41 0.47 -2.60 4.42
C ILE A 41 0.21 -3.69 3.41
N THR A 42 1.04 -3.79 2.37
CA THR A 42 0.87 -4.75 1.29
C THR A 42 2.16 -5.46 0.95
N SER A 43 2.03 -6.69 0.44
CA SER A 43 3.15 -7.51 0.00
C SER A 43 3.11 -7.78 -1.50
N LYS A 44 4.25 -8.18 -2.05
CA LYS A 44 4.40 -8.52 -3.48
C LYS A 44 3.55 -9.73 -3.91
N LEU A 45 3.29 -10.68 -3.01
CA LEU A 45 2.38 -11.80 -3.29
C LEU A 45 0.90 -11.45 -3.08
N GLY A 46 0.58 -10.16 -2.95
CA GLY A 46 -0.78 -9.65 -2.93
C GLY A 46 -1.50 -9.79 -1.60
N LYS A 47 -0.79 -9.95 -0.50
CA LYS A 47 -1.35 -9.92 0.86
C LYS A 47 -1.36 -8.50 1.41
N GLY A 48 -2.28 -8.22 2.31
CA GLY A 48 -2.31 -6.93 3.00
C GLY A 48 -3.39 -6.83 4.06
N PHE A 49 -3.32 -5.76 4.83
CA PHE A 49 -4.29 -5.42 5.86
C PHE A 49 -4.16 -3.96 6.28
N ILE A 50 -5.14 -3.48 7.01
CA ILE A 50 -5.12 -2.17 7.65
C ILE A 50 -4.55 -2.31 9.05
N ALA A 51 -3.66 -1.40 9.44
CA ALA A 51 -3.17 -1.27 10.80
C ALA A 51 -3.46 0.13 11.36
N ASP A 52 -3.86 0.18 12.63
CA ASP A 52 -3.97 1.44 13.36
C ASP A 52 -2.59 1.81 13.90
N LEU A 53 -2.12 3.02 13.66
CA LEU A 53 -0.80 3.45 14.10
C LEU A 53 -0.66 3.40 15.63
N ASN A 54 -1.72 3.66 16.38
CA ASN A 54 -1.69 3.56 17.84
C ASN A 54 -1.44 2.14 18.34
N ASP A 55 -1.92 1.13 17.62
CA ASP A 55 -1.75 -0.27 18.00
C ASP A 55 -0.35 -0.81 17.66
N ILE A 56 0.34 -0.21 16.70
CA ILE A 56 1.62 -0.74 16.18
C ILE A 56 2.85 0.00 16.69
N ILE A 57 2.68 1.17 17.31
CA ILE A 57 3.79 1.91 17.89
C ILE A 57 4.38 1.13 19.07
N THR A 58 5.68 1.13 19.13
CA THR A 58 6.42 0.51 20.23
C THR A 58 7.63 1.36 20.60
N SER A 59 7.91 1.43 21.90
CA SER A 59 9.16 2.00 22.44
C SER A 59 10.28 0.96 22.57
N GLN A 60 10.01 -0.30 22.22
CA GLN A 60 11.00 -1.37 22.30
C GLN A 60 12.09 -1.18 21.26
N LYS A 61 13.36 -1.21 21.66
CA LYS A 61 14.52 -1.07 20.76
C LYS A 61 14.54 -2.11 19.63
N LYS A 62 14.03 -3.32 19.88
CA LYS A 62 13.95 -4.40 18.87
C LYS A 62 12.79 -4.24 17.90
N GLY A 63 11.95 -3.21 18.07
CA GLY A 63 10.74 -3.04 17.28
C GLY A 63 9.64 -4.05 17.64
N LYS A 64 8.58 -4.04 16.84
CA LYS A 64 7.42 -4.93 16.97
C LYS A 64 7.13 -5.57 15.63
N GLN A 65 7.01 -6.90 15.60
CA GLN A 65 6.61 -7.60 14.38
C GLN A 65 5.16 -7.25 14.03
N LEU A 66 4.93 -6.82 12.79
CA LEU A 66 3.64 -6.37 12.31
C LEU A 66 3.11 -7.28 11.19
N PHE A 67 3.92 -7.57 10.17
CA PHE A 67 3.53 -8.34 9.01
C PHE A 67 4.26 -9.70 8.99
N ASN A 68 3.50 -10.79 9.07
CA ASN A 68 4.03 -12.15 9.01
C ASN A 68 4.10 -12.59 7.53
N LEU A 69 5.18 -12.23 6.86
CA LEU A 69 5.45 -12.61 5.49
C LEU A 69 5.97 -14.04 5.38
N LYS A 70 5.61 -14.74 4.32
CA LYS A 70 6.27 -15.98 3.92
C LYS A 70 7.69 -15.68 3.44
N SER A 71 8.57 -16.69 3.46
CA SER A 71 10.00 -16.55 3.10
C SER A 71 10.23 -16.05 1.65
N ASN A 72 9.26 -16.25 0.76
CA ASN A 72 9.32 -15.84 -0.64
C ASN A 72 8.50 -14.57 -0.93
N ASP A 73 8.06 -13.87 0.09
CA ASP A 73 7.29 -12.64 -0.03
C ASP A 73 8.06 -11.44 0.54
N GLU A 74 7.79 -10.27 0.03
CA GLU A 74 8.40 -9.01 0.45
C GLU A 74 7.32 -7.94 0.62
N VAL A 75 7.59 -6.93 1.45
CA VAL A 75 6.73 -5.74 1.53
C VAL A 75 6.76 -5.00 0.19
N LEU A 76 5.58 -4.73 -0.36
CA LEU A 76 5.43 -3.89 -1.54
C LEU A 76 5.34 -2.42 -1.16
N SER A 77 4.43 -2.07 -0.26
CA SER A 77 4.18 -0.68 0.11
C SER A 77 3.52 -0.53 1.47
N ILE A 78 3.69 0.65 2.05
CA ILE A 78 3.02 1.12 3.25
C ILE A 78 2.47 2.50 2.92
N ASN A 79 1.15 2.66 3.01
CA ASN A 79 0.46 3.89 2.60
C ASN A 79 -0.53 4.35 3.67
N ASN A 80 -0.63 5.65 3.85
CA ASN A 80 -1.75 6.24 4.59
C ASN A 80 -3.07 6.01 3.84
N ILE A 81 -4.15 5.86 4.58
CA ILE A 81 -5.48 5.73 3.99
C ILE A 81 -6.02 7.12 3.69
N ILE A 82 -5.94 7.51 2.42
CA ILE A 82 -6.47 8.77 1.89
C ILE A 82 -7.45 8.40 0.77
N GLY A 83 -8.65 7.97 1.14
CA GLY A 83 -9.66 7.56 0.19
C GLY A 83 -10.54 6.42 0.70
N ASP A 84 -11.42 5.96 -0.16
CA ASP A 84 -12.43 4.93 0.11
C ASP A 84 -12.23 3.65 -0.74
N HIS A 85 -11.35 3.71 -1.73
CA HIS A 85 -11.05 2.61 -2.66
C HIS A 85 -9.56 2.34 -2.74
N ILE A 86 -9.23 1.10 -3.09
CA ILE A 86 -7.89 0.65 -3.40
C ILE A 86 -7.87 0.05 -4.81
N ALA A 87 -6.88 0.46 -5.59
CA ALA A 87 -6.57 -0.11 -6.90
C ALA A 87 -5.30 -0.96 -6.79
N CYS A 88 -5.37 -2.19 -7.26
CA CYS A 88 -4.27 -3.15 -7.28
C CYS A 88 -3.92 -3.49 -8.73
N VAL A 89 -2.66 -3.39 -9.10
CA VAL A 89 -2.15 -3.77 -10.41
C VAL A 89 -1.11 -4.88 -10.26
N ASN A 90 -1.30 -5.99 -10.95
CA ASN A 90 -0.33 -7.06 -10.96
C ASN A 90 0.63 -7.00 -12.15
N SER A 91 1.68 -7.83 -12.11
CA SER A 91 2.72 -7.92 -13.17
C SER A 91 2.19 -8.34 -14.54
N SER A 92 0.99 -8.94 -14.59
CA SER A 92 0.30 -9.27 -15.84
C SER A 92 -0.61 -8.15 -16.38
N SER A 93 -0.46 -6.93 -15.87
CA SER A 93 -1.24 -5.75 -16.27
C SER A 93 -2.74 -5.94 -16.08
N LYS A 94 -3.13 -6.54 -14.96
CA LYS A 94 -4.53 -6.62 -14.52
C LYS A 94 -4.76 -5.67 -13.37
N LEU A 95 -5.82 -4.88 -13.48
CA LEU A 95 -6.28 -3.92 -12.48
C LEU A 95 -7.52 -4.46 -11.79
N LEU A 96 -7.52 -4.38 -10.47
CA LEU A 96 -8.68 -4.63 -9.62
C LEU A 96 -8.88 -3.45 -8.69
N ILE A 97 -10.10 -2.95 -8.63
CA ILE A 97 -10.51 -1.88 -7.72
C ILE A 97 -11.58 -2.42 -6.78
N PHE A 98 -11.43 -2.17 -5.49
CA PHE A 98 -12.43 -2.54 -4.49
C PHE A 98 -12.42 -1.56 -3.32
N THR A 99 -13.45 -1.60 -2.48
CA THR A 99 -13.60 -0.71 -1.33
C THR A 99 -12.67 -1.10 -0.19
N ILE A 100 -12.12 -0.12 0.50
CA ILE A 100 -11.17 -0.32 1.61
C ILE A 100 -11.79 -1.10 2.78
N ASP A 101 -13.09 -0.99 2.99
CA ASP A 101 -13.82 -1.71 4.05
C ASP A 101 -13.79 -3.25 3.90
N GLN A 102 -13.38 -3.77 2.73
CA GLN A 102 -13.15 -5.21 2.53
C GLN A 102 -11.84 -5.70 3.17
N LEU A 103 -11.02 -4.80 3.72
CA LEU A 103 -9.77 -5.14 4.40
C LEU A 103 -9.97 -5.18 5.93
N PRO A 104 -9.44 -6.21 6.61
CA PRO A 104 -9.47 -6.24 8.06
C PRO A 104 -8.48 -5.24 8.67
N VAL A 105 -8.81 -4.74 9.86
CA VAL A 105 -7.89 -4.01 10.72
C VAL A 105 -7.23 -5.01 11.66
N LEU A 106 -5.91 -5.14 11.59
CA LEU A 106 -5.14 -6.09 12.38
C LEU A 106 -4.03 -5.39 13.15
N LYS A 107 -3.74 -5.88 14.36
CA LYS A 107 -2.59 -5.43 15.16
C LYS A 107 -1.28 -6.07 14.69
N LYS A 108 -1.36 -7.24 14.09
CA LYS A 108 -0.29 -8.02 13.44
C LYS A 108 -0.92 -9.17 12.65
N GLY A 109 -0.18 -9.75 11.72
CA GLY A 109 -0.63 -10.98 11.05
C GLY A 109 -0.10 -11.11 9.62
N GLY A 110 -0.61 -12.12 8.91
CA GLY A 110 -0.27 -12.39 7.51
C GLY A 110 -1.14 -11.63 6.52
N GLY A 111 -2.15 -10.92 6.99
CA GLY A 111 -3.09 -10.22 6.13
C GLY A 111 -4.02 -11.13 5.32
N VAL A 112 -4.75 -10.51 4.41
CA VAL A 112 -5.69 -11.18 3.49
C VAL A 112 -5.26 -10.95 2.05
N GLN A 113 -5.71 -11.80 1.13
CA GLN A 113 -5.43 -11.64 -0.29
C GLN A 113 -6.15 -10.39 -0.83
N LEU A 114 -5.42 -9.48 -1.44
CA LEU A 114 -5.95 -8.28 -2.09
C LEU A 114 -6.40 -8.59 -3.51
N GLN A 115 -5.49 -9.13 -4.30
CA GLN A 115 -5.71 -9.54 -5.69
C GLN A 115 -5.20 -10.97 -5.87
N LYS A 116 -5.89 -11.78 -6.68
CA LYS A 116 -5.43 -13.12 -7.02
C LYS A 116 -4.14 -13.04 -7.83
N ILE A 117 -3.06 -13.53 -7.24
CA ILE A 117 -1.74 -13.62 -7.86
C ILE A 117 -1.50 -15.08 -8.24
N LYS A 118 -1.19 -15.33 -9.50
CA LYS A 118 -0.82 -16.66 -10.00
C LYS A 118 0.66 -16.92 -9.77
N ASN A 119 1.08 -18.17 -10.00
CA ASN A 119 2.51 -18.51 -10.01
C ASN A 119 3.24 -17.62 -11.01
N ASN A 120 4.42 -17.11 -10.62
CA ASN A 120 5.25 -16.18 -11.40
C ASN A 120 4.63 -14.77 -11.62
N GLU A 121 3.52 -14.46 -10.98
CA GLU A 121 2.98 -13.10 -10.90
C GLU A 121 3.30 -12.47 -9.55
N PHE A 122 3.27 -11.14 -9.51
CA PHE A 122 3.38 -10.35 -8.28
C PHE A 122 2.52 -9.10 -8.38
N LEU A 123 2.18 -8.54 -7.24
CA LEU A 123 1.54 -7.24 -7.15
C LEU A 123 2.57 -6.17 -7.48
N SER A 124 2.30 -5.33 -8.47
CA SER A 124 3.25 -4.34 -8.99
C SER A 124 3.05 -2.99 -8.36
N ASP A 125 1.81 -2.59 -8.13
CA ASP A 125 1.48 -1.25 -7.64
C ASP A 125 0.14 -1.23 -6.93
N ILE A 126 0.00 -0.26 -6.03
CA ILE A 126 -1.21 0.02 -5.26
C ILE A 126 -1.47 1.52 -5.27
N GLN A 127 -2.73 1.89 -5.42
CA GLN A 127 -3.19 3.26 -5.23
C GLN A 127 -4.40 3.28 -4.31
N ILE A 128 -4.38 4.18 -3.32
CA ILE A 128 -5.52 4.47 -2.46
C ILE A 128 -6.08 5.81 -2.91
N PHE A 129 -7.38 5.88 -3.14
CA PHE A 129 -8.00 7.05 -3.75
C PHE A 129 -9.49 7.15 -3.38
N HIS A 130 -10.07 8.33 -3.58
CA HIS A 130 -11.53 8.50 -3.57
C HIS A 130 -12.11 8.12 -4.93
N LEU A 131 -13.20 7.36 -4.94
CA LEU A 131 -13.83 6.90 -6.17
C LEU A 131 -14.15 8.06 -7.13
N SER A 132 -14.58 9.19 -6.58
CA SER A 132 -14.89 10.42 -7.34
C SER A 132 -13.70 10.99 -8.10
N ASP A 133 -12.48 10.77 -7.61
CA ASP A 133 -11.25 11.32 -8.22
C ASP A 133 -10.72 10.43 -9.33
N GLY A 134 -11.09 9.14 -9.34
CA GLY A 134 -10.56 8.15 -10.25
C GLY A 134 -9.12 7.76 -9.90
N ILE A 135 -8.51 6.96 -10.79
CA ILE A 135 -7.11 6.52 -10.67
C ILE A 135 -6.18 7.43 -11.47
N SER A 136 -4.97 7.58 -10.98
CA SER A 136 -3.93 8.38 -11.62
C SER A 136 -2.67 7.55 -11.83
N TRP A 137 -1.98 7.79 -12.94
CA TRP A 137 -0.66 7.19 -13.20
C TRP A 137 0.23 8.15 -13.95
N ARG A 138 1.53 7.90 -13.88
CA ARG A 138 2.54 8.74 -14.53
C ARG A 138 2.99 8.11 -15.84
N THR A 139 3.06 8.91 -16.90
CA THR A 139 3.67 8.53 -18.18
C THR A 139 4.74 9.58 -18.50
N GLY A 140 6.01 9.24 -18.30
CA GLY A 140 7.09 10.22 -18.38
C GLY A 140 6.89 11.36 -17.37
N SER A 141 6.88 12.61 -17.85
CA SER A 141 6.62 13.81 -17.02
C SER A 141 5.14 14.13 -16.82
N LYS A 142 4.23 13.44 -17.52
CA LYS A 142 2.79 13.73 -17.49
C LYS A 142 2.07 12.83 -16.50
N ILE A 143 1.11 13.41 -15.76
CA ILE A 143 0.16 12.66 -14.94
C ILE A 143 -1.12 12.51 -15.76
N LYS A 144 -1.58 11.27 -15.88
CA LYS A 144 -2.87 10.92 -16.50
C LYS A 144 -3.85 10.52 -15.40
N ASN A 145 -5.12 10.77 -15.64
CA ASN A 145 -6.20 10.40 -14.75
C ASN A 145 -7.32 9.71 -15.53
N GLU A 146 -7.95 8.69 -14.93
CA GLU A 146 -9.10 8.00 -15.49
C GLU A 146 -10.20 7.92 -14.42
N LYS A 147 -11.32 8.56 -14.73
CA LYS A 147 -12.52 8.56 -13.85
C LYS A 147 -13.50 7.46 -14.21
N ASN A 148 -13.49 6.99 -15.45
CA ASN A 148 -14.38 5.90 -15.89
C ASN A 148 -13.76 4.54 -15.59
N ILE A 149 -13.82 4.13 -14.32
CA ILE A 149 -13.14 2.96 -13.78
C ILE A 149 -14.09 1.82 -13.38
N ASN A 150 -15.38 1.95 -13.62
CA ASN A 150 -16.39 0.96 -13.23
C ASN A 150 -16.11 -0.44 -13.75
N PHE A 151 -15.49 -0.56 -14.93
CA PHE A 151 -15.12 -1.85 -15.52
C PHE A 151 -14.18 -2.68 -14.64
N TRP A 152 -13.33 -2.05 -13.81
CA TRP A 152 -12.34 -2.70 -12.95
C TRP A 152 -12.79 -2.85 -11.51
N ILE A 153 -13.96 -2.31 -11.15
CA ILE A 153 -14.50 -2.48 -9.80
C ILE A 153 -14.97 -3.92 -9.61
N GLY A 154 -14.55 -4.51 -8.52
CA GLY A 154 -14.87 -5.88 -8.16
C GLY A 154 -14.76 -6.12 -6.66
N LYS A 155 -14.63 -7.39 -6.30
CA LYS A 155 -14.44 -7.83 -4.92
C LYS A 155 -12.97 -8.13 -4.67
N ARG A 156 -12.52 -7.91 -3.43
CA ARG A 156 -11.20 -8.32 -2.96
C ARG A 156 -10.89 -9.78 -3.35
N SER A 157 -9.66 -10.07 -3.63
CA SER A 157 -9.13 -11.39 -4.05
C SER A 157 -9.53 -11.89 -5.45
N GLN A 158 -10.24 -11.11 -6.23
CA GLN A 158 -10.43 -11.41 -7.66
C GLN A 158 -9.15 -11.13 -8.46
N SER A 159 -9.08 -11.65 -9.68
CA SER A 159 -7.91 -11.45 -10.57
C SER A 159 -7.81 -10.03 -11.12
N GLY A 160 -8.93 -9.32 -11.22
CA GLY A 160 -9.00 -8.08 -11.97
C GLY A 160 -9.08 -8.28 -13.49
N LYS A 161 -9.07 -7.19 -14.22
CA LYS A 161 -9.24 -7.15 -15.68
C LYS A 161 -8.08 -6.42 -16.34
N LYS A 162 -7.78 -6.75 -17.57
CA LYS A 162 -6.69 -6.15 -18.34
C LYS A 162 -6.79 -4.63 -18.39
N ILE A 163 -5.64 -3.99 -18.23
CA ILE A 163 -5.47 -2.55 -18.43
C ILE A 163 -5.30 -2.30 -19.92
N PRO A 164 -5.99 -1.30 -20.51
CA PRO A 164 -5.78 -0.93 -21.90
C PRO A 164 -4.38 -0.33 -22.12
N LYS A 165 -3.85 -0.44 -23.34
CA LYS A 165 -2.51 0.08 -23.70
C LYS A 165 -2.31 1.56 -23.35
N ARG A 166 -3.40 2.35 -23.32
CA ARG A 166 -3.35 3.78 -22.95
C ARG A 166 -2.86 4.03 -21.53
N PHE A 167 -2.85 3.02 -20.63
CA PHE A 167 -2.32 3.09 -19.28
C PHE A 167 -0.85 2.65 -19.21
N ASN A 168 -0.26 2.17 -20.30
CA ASN A 168 1.13 1.78 -20.29
C ASN A 168 2.04 3.02 -20.15
N LYS A 169 3.11 2.81 -19.41
CA LYS A 169 4.18 3.80 -19.17
C LYS A 169 4.95 4.09 -20.46
#